data_0163cb579595987f96c9f8e1f24f05a0
#
_entry.id   0163cb579595987f96c9f8e1f24f05a0
#
_cell.length_a   1.000
_cell.length_b   1.000
_cell.length_c   1.000
_cell.angle_alpha   90.00
_cell.angle_beta   90.00
_cell.angle_gamma   90.00
#
_symmetry.space_group_name_H-M   'P 1'
#
loop_
_entity.id
_entity.type
_entity.pdbx_description
1 polymer ?
#
loop_
_entity_poly.entity_id
_entity_poly.type
_entity_poly.pdbx_seq_one_letter_code
_entity_poly.pdbx_strand_id
1 'polypeptide(L)'
;MISTASLALLAALASGADPVAAASPAIAPRPDPIAELQAALAKLAASTPATARFSVRYENSTGEGKDQVKVAGEVSGEVSESAGGLAVRWGRAVLAQAHDEERRHAADPEVPTPTRDGLAQVQAIELANRLDAAGTLRDELAKATLVEVREEPFDGAPARLLVLKLAPALQARERRYVKELDAVGKIWLGADGIPLAAEARILGKGRIFLVIGFETEIRQAWRFARVGDRLVALRHEDERRWSGAGDRGERKSATVLELLPVTPPGP
;
A
#
# COMPACT_ATOMS: atom_id res chain seq x y z
N MET A 1 69.01 -64.39 -2.36
CA MET A 1 70.12 -63.76 -3.10
C MET A 1 69.84 -62.25 -2.95
N ILE A 2 70.53 -61.59 -1.96
CA ILE A 2 71.70 -60.77 -2.17
C ILE A 2 71.37 -59.63 -3.17
N SER A 3 71.28 -58.32 -2.82
CA SER A 3 72.44 -57.51 -2.37
C SER A 3 71.85 -56.07 -2.03
N THR A 4 72.10 -55.60 -0.87
CA THR A 4 72.91 -54.48 -0.39
C THR A 4 72.90 -53.15 -1.12
N ALA A 5 72.56 -52.14 -0.34
CA ALA A 5 73.27 -50.91 0.06
C ALA A 5 73.19 -49.71 -0.90
N SER A 6 72.82 -48.59 -0.41
CA SER A 6 73.72 -47.58 0.13
C SER A 6 72.97 -46.34 0.64
N LEU A 7 73.41 -45.89 1.77
CA LEU A 7 73.10 -44.68 2.50
C LEU A 7 73.60 -43.45 1.73
N ALA A 8 72.79 -42.41 1.61
CA ALA A 8 73.26 -41.04 1.46
C ALA A 8 72.39 -40.08 2.19
N LEU A 9 72.88 -39.52 3.23
CA LEU A 9 72.43 -38.47 4.09
C LEU A 9 72.63 -37.14 3.36
N LEU A 10 71.52 -36.39 3.11
CA LEU A 10 71.59 -34.96 2.76
C LEU A 10 70.56 -34.18 3.55
N ALA A 11 71.08 -33.43 4.49
CA ALA A 11 70.31 -32.41 5.21
C ALA A 11 69.99 -31.26 4.26
N ALA A 12 68.69 -30.91 4.12
CA ALA A 12 68.27 -29.69 3.48
C ALA A 12 67.32 -28.93 4.43
N LEU A 13 67.73 -27.72 4.68
CA LEU A 13 67.19 -26.68 5.51
C LEU A 13 65.66 -26.51 5.35
N ALA A 14 64.95 -26.54 6.45
CA ALA A 14 63.54 -26.13 6.55
C ALA A 14 63.47 -24.60 6.40
N SER A 15 63.06 -24.16 5.25
CA SER A 15 62.49 -22.78 5.08
C SER A 15 61.03 -22.81 5.52
N GLY A 16 60.76 -22.22 6.65
CA GLY A 16 59.42 -21.97 7.14
C GLY A 16 58.68 -21.02 6.17
N ALA A 17 57.75 -21.58 5.44
CA ALA A 17 56.71 -20.78 4.79
C ALA A 17 55.52 -20.69 5.76
N ASP A 18 55.31 -19.51 6.37
CA ASP A 18 54.11 -19.21 7.10
C ASP A 18 52.88 -19.44 6.18
N PRO A 19 51.85 -20.15 6.64
CA PRO A 19 50.63 -20.24 5.87
C PRO A 19 49.97 -18.83 5.84
N VAL A 20 50.03 -18.20 4.66
CA VAL A 20 49.21 -17.02 4.37
C VAL A 20 47.75 -17.44 4.61
N ALA A 21 47.21 -16.99 5.72
CA ALA A 21 45.77 -17.11 6.00
C ALA A 21 45.02 -16.48 4.82
N ALA A 22 44.40 -17.32 4.01
CA ALA A 22 43.50 -16.87 2.96
C ALA A 22 42.37 -16.07 3.64
N ALA A 23 42.40 -14.75 3.50
CA ALA A 23 41.33 -13.90 3.93
C ALA A 23 40.05 -14.37 3.24
N SER A 24 39.10 -14.90 4.01
CA SER A 24 37.79 -15.20 3.51
C SER A 24 37.26 -13.94 2.81
N PRO A 25 36.71 -14.03 1.59
CA PRO A 25 36.16 -12.88 0.92
C PRO A 25 35.07 -12.31 1.82
N ALA A 26 35.24 -11.05 2.25
CA ALA A 26 34.25 -10.34 2.98
C ALA A 26 32.97 -10.34 2.13
N ILE A 27 31.94 -11.03 2.60
CA ILE A 27 30.61 -11.02 1.97
C ILE A 27 30.20 -9.56 1.98
N ALA A 28 30.13 -8.94 0.80
CA ALA A 28 29.63 -7.57 0.66
C ALA A 28 28.25 -7.48 1.35
N PRO A 29 28.01 -6.47 2.20
CA PRO A 29 26.75 -6.33 2.87
C PRO A 29 25.64 -6.30 1.81
N ARG A 30 24.66 -7.20 1.94
CA ARG A 30 23.48 -7.18 1.06
C ARG A 30 22.82 -5.82 1.24
N PRO A 31 22.52 -5.10 0.16
CA PRO A 31 21.86 -3.82 0.27
C PRO A 31 20.51 -3.98 1.00
N ASP A 32 20.14 -2.98 1.79
CA ASP A 32 18.88 -2.94 2.51
C ASP A 32 17.71 -2.94 1.51
N PRO A 33 16.81 -3.94 1.53
CA PRO A 33 15.70 -4.03 0.59
C PRO A 33 14.75 -2.83 0.61
N ILE A 34 14.61 -2.15 1.77
CA ILE A 34 13.83 -0.91 1.86
C ILE A 34 14.55 0.21 1.11
N ALA A 35 15.85 0.35 1.30
CA ALA A 35 16.63 1.36 0.59
C ALA A 35 16.65 1.13 -0.93
N GLU A 36 16.73 -0.13 -1.39
CA GLU A 36 16.59 -0.48 -2.80
C GLU A 36 15.23 -0.07 -3.36
N LEU A 37 14.15 -0.39 -2.65
CA LEU A 37 12.79 -0.03 -3.05
C LEU A 37 12.60 1.50 -3.08
N GLN A 38 13.07 2.22 -2.05
CA GLN A 38 13.01 3.68 -2.01
C GLN A 38 13.76 4.31 -3.19
N ALA A 39 14.94 3.77 -3.54
CA ALA A 39 15.71 4.23 -4.69
C ALA A 39 15.01 3.94 -6.03
N ALA A 40 14.31 2.79 -6.15
CA ALA A 40 13.53 2.46 -7.33
C ALA A 40 12.33 3.42 -7.49
N LEU A 41 11.59 3.66 -6.39
CA LEU A 41 10.46 4.60 -6.37
C LEU A 41 10.89 6.06 -6.64
N ALA A 42 12.08 6.47 -6.17
CA ALA A 42 12.60 7.82 -6.40
C ALA A 42 12.89 8.13 -7.88
N LYS A 43 13.00 7.11 -8.73
CA LYS A 43 13.16 7.27 -10.19
C LYS A 43 11.84 7.52 -10.90
N LEU A 44 10.72 7.35 -10.21
CA LEU A 44 9.38 7.58 -10.75
C LEU A 44 8.95 9.01 -10.37
N ALA A 45 9.23 9.96 -11.26
CA ALA A 45 9.06 11.39 -11.00
C ALA A 45 7.63 11.90 -11.22
N ALA A 46 6.75 11.07 -11.78
CA ALA A 46 5.36 11.40 -12.12
C ALA A 46 5.23 12.70 -12.95
N SER A 47 6.20 12.97 -13.82
CA SER A 47 6.24 14.19 -14.64
C SER A 47 5.34 14.09 -15.87
N THR A 48 5.08 12.88 -16.36
CA THR A 48 4.20 12.65 -17.51
C THR A 48 2.73 12.89 -17.10
N PRO A 49 1.95 13.68 -17.86
CA PRO A 49 0.53 13.84 -17.61
C PRO A 49 -0.20 12.50 -17.59
N ALA A 50 -1.18 12.37 -16.70
CA ALA A 50 -1.99 11.17 -16.58
C ALA A 50 -3.48 11.53 -16.56
N THR A 51 -4.29 10.70 -17.24
CA THR A 51 -5.75 10.80 -17.20
C THR A 51 -6.32 9.42 -16.96
N ALA A 52 -7.29 9.34 -16.05
CA ALA A 52 -7.96 8.09 -15.73
C ALA A 52 -9.47 8.31 -15.55
N ARG A 53 -10.25 7.32 -15.93
CA ARG A 53 -11.60 7.17 -15.39
C ARG A 53 -11.48 6.49 -14.04
N PHE A 54 -12.23 6.96 -13.05
CA PHE A 54 -12.31 6.28 -11.77
C PHE A 54 -13.73 5.83 -11.46
N SER A 55 -13.85 4.75 -10.71
CA SER A 55 -15.08 4.36 -10.02
C SER A 55 -14.80 4.14 -8.55
N VAL A 56 -15.72 4.57 -7.70
CA VAL A 56 -15.69 4.35 -6.25
C VAL A 56 -16.98 3.65 -5.86
N ARG A 57 -16.84 2.43 -5.35
CA ARG A 57 -17.94 1.67 -4.74
C ARG A 57 -17.74 1.69 -3.23
N TYR A 58 -18.82 1.86 -2.49
CA TYR A 58 -18.78 1.81 -1.03
C TYR A 58 -19.98 1.04 -0.46
N GLU A 59 -19.75 0.46 0.70
CA GLU A 59 -20.77 -0.19 1.52
C GLU A 59 -20.49 0.14 2.98
N ASN A 60 -21.46 0.68 3.70
CA ASN A 60 -21.42 0.96 5.11
C ASN A 60 -22.51 0.18 5.81
N SER A 61 -22.17 -0.44 6.94
CA SER A 61 -23.13 -1.16 7.78
C SER A 61 -22.88 -0.73 9.22
N THR A 62 -23.91 -0.26 9.91
CA THR A 62 -23.88 0.15 11.31
C THR A 62 -25.00 -0.48 12.10
N GLY A 63 -24.81 -0.71 13.41
CA GLY A 63 -25.77 -1.38 14.28
C GLY A 63 -25.71 -2.91 14.23
N GLU A 64 -26.61 -3.56 14.97
CA GLU A 64 -26.69 -5.01 15.10
C GLU A 64 -28.13 -5.53 14.94
N GLY A 65 -28.26 -6.74 14.43
CA GLY A 65 -29.54 -7.45 14.36
C GLY A 65 -30.59 -6.71 13.56
N LYS A 66 -31.71 -6.39 14.20
CA LYS A 66 -32.85 -5.69 13.55
C LYS A 66 -32.59 -4.20 13.32
N ASP A 67 -31.66 -3.61 14.08
CA ASP A 67 -31.31 -2.20 14.00
C ASP A 67 -30.12 -1.95 13.06
N GLN A 68 -29.71 -2.96 12.28
CA GLN A 68 -28.65 -2.82 11.31
C GLN A 68 -29.09 -1.97 10.13
N VAL A 69 -28.41 -0.85 9.91
CA VAL A 69 -28.59 0.03 8.75
C VAL A 69 -27.46 -0.26 7.74
N LYS A 70 -27.83 -0.48 6.48
CA LYS A 70 -26.90 -0.66 5.37
C LYS A 70 -27.10 0.41 4.33
N VAL A 71 -26.01 1.04 3.91
CA VAL A 71 -25.97 2.03 2.84
C VAL A 71 -24.87 1.64 1.87
N ALA A 72 -25.17 1.60 0.59
CA ALA A 72 -24.21 1.28 -0.46
C ALA A 72 -24.44 2.18 -1.67
N GLY A 73 -23.39 2.46 -2.41
CA GLY A 73 -23.47 3.23 -3.63
C GLY A 73 -22.21 3.07 -4.50
N GLU A 74 -22.34 3.59 -5.70
CA GLU A 74 -21.23 3.64 -6.67
C GLU A 74 -21.29 4.96 -7.43
N VAL A 75 -20.13 5.60 -7.59
CA VAL A 75 -19.97 6.81 -8.39
C VAL A 75 -18.76 6.68 -9.30
N SER A 76 -18.81 7.35 -10.45
CA SER A 76 -17.71 7.37 -11.41
C SER A 76 -17.47 8.77 -11.94
N GLY A 77 -16.22 9.05 -12.29
CA GLY A 77 -15.80 10.32 -12.88
C GLY A 77 -14.48 10.16 -13.61
N GLU A 78 -13.91 11.31 -13.98
CA GLU A 78 -12.59 11.38 -14.60
C GLU A 78 -11.66 12.22 -13.72
N VAL A 79 -10.41 11.80 -13.64
CA VAL A 79 -9.33 12.54 -13.01
C VAL A 79 -8.20 12.73 -14.00
N SER A 80 -7.65 13.92 -14.07
CA SER A 80 -6.46 14.21 -14.85
C SER A 80 -5.45 15.02 -14.04
N GLU A 81 -4.19 14.70 -14.20
CA GLU A 81 -3.07 15.40 -13.60
C GLU A 81 -2.06 15.81 -14.67
N SER A 82 -1.62 17.03 -14.60
CA SER A 82 -0.64 17.63 -15.51
C SER A 82 0.18 18.69 -14.76
N ALA A 83 1.08 19.36 -15.45
CA ALA A 83 1.81 20.52 -14.90
C ALA A 83 0.88 21.65 -14.42
N GLY A 84 -0.37 21.72 -14.91
CA GLY A 84 -1.39 22.67 -14.46
C GLY A 84 -2.13 22.25 -13.18
N GLY A 85 -1.82 21.08 -12.64
CA GLY A 85 -2.44 20.52 -11.42
C GLY A 85 -3.41 19.38 -11.69
N LEU A 86 -4.22 19.06 -10.66
CA LEU A 86 -5.22 18.00 -10.68
C LEU A 86 -6.59 18.56 -11.03
N ALA A 87 -7.30 17.90 -11.95
CA ALA A 87 -8.71 18.16 -12.24
C ALA A 87 -9.54 16.90 -12.04
N VAL A 88 -10.67 17.02 -11.34
CA VAL A 88 -11.67 15.96 -11.18
C VAL A 88 -12.95 16.41 -11.87
N ARG A 89 -13.51 15.55 -12.72
CA ARG A 89 -14.70 15.83 -13.51
C ARG A 89 -15.78 14.79 -13.27
N TRP A 90 -16.98 15.28 -13.05
CA TRP A 90 -18.19 14.46 -12.88
C TRP A 90 -19.06 14.55 -14.13
N GLY A 91 -19.59 13.42 -14.55
CA GLY A 91 -20.57 13.40 -15.64
C GLY A 91 -21.88 14.09 -15.22
N ARG A 92 -22.55 14.76 -16.20
CA ARG A 92 -23.83 15.44 -15.92
C ARG A 92 -24.89 14.51 -15.34
N ALA A 93 -24.93 13.26 -15.77
CA ALA A 93 -25.88 12.26 -15.27
C ALA A 93 -25.69 11.99 -13.79
N VAL A 94 -24.43 11.83 -13.33
CA VAL A 94 -24.10 11.61 -11.92
C VAL A 94 -24.54 12.80 -11.06
N LEU A 95 -24.25 14.03 -11.52
CA LEU A 95 -24.65 15.26 -10.80
C LEU A 95 -26.17 15.44 -10.77
N ALA A 96 -26.86 15.15 -11.89
CA ALA A 96 -28.33 15.22 -11.95
C ALA A 96 -28.97 14.21 -11.01
N GLN A 97 -28.44 12.98 -10.96
CA GLN A 97 -28.93 11.94 -10.06
C GLN A 97 -28.73 12.33 -8.59
N ALA A 98 -27.54 12.81 -8.22
CA ALA A 98 -27.26 13.26 -6.85
C ALA A 98 -28.20 14.39 -6.41
N HIS A 99 -28.45 15.37 -7.31
CA HIS A 99 -29.38 16.46 -7.04
C HIS A 99 -30.82 15.96 -6.89
N ASP A 100 -31.23 14.98 -7.66
CA ASP A 100 -32.56 14.37 -7.59
C ASP A 100 -32.76 13.57 -6.28
N GLU A 101 -31.71 12.82 -5.86
CA GLU A 101 -31.68 12.15 -4.55
C GLU A 101 -31.80 13.16 -3.41
N GLU A 102 -31.09 14.28 -3.46
CA GLU A 102 -31.13 15.34 -2.44
C GLU A 102 -32.52 15.97 -2.31
N ARG A 103 -33.18 16.26 -3.44
CA ARG A 103 -34.55 16.80 -3.43
C ARG A 103 -35.54 15.81 -2.80
N ARG A 104 -35.44 14.52 -3.13
CA ARG A 104 -36.32 13.48 -2.55
C ARG A 104 -36.06 13.31 -1.06
N HIS A 105 -34.82 13.29 -0.64
CA HIS A 105 -34.42 13.20 0.75
C HIS A 105 -34.86 14.42 1.58
N ALA A 106 -34.86 15.62 0.99
CA ALA A 106 -35.37 16.81 1.64
C ALA A 106 -36.90 16.75 1.88
N ALA A 107 -37.66 16.05 1.02
CA ALA A 107 -39.07 15.80 1.19
C ALA A 107 -39.39 14.64 2.16
N ASP A 108 -38.53 13.63 2.17
CA ASP A 108 -38.62 12.44 3.03
C ASP A 108 -37.21 12.00 3.45
N PRO A 109 -36.79 12.24 4.70
CA PRO A 109 -35.46 11.89 5.22
C PRO A 109 -35.13 10.39 5.21
N GLU A 110 -36.12 9.51 5.07
CA GLU A 110 -35.87 8.06 4.96
C GLU A 110 -35.41 7.63 3.55
N VAL A 111 -35.52 8.51 2.55
CA VAL A 111 -35.06 8.22 1.19
C VAL A 111 -33.52 8.21 1.13
N PRO A 112 -32.89 7.10 0.71
CA PRO A 112 -31.44 7.02 0.64
C PRO A 112 -30.87 7.93 -0.47
N THR A 113 -29.62 8.37 -0.28
CA THR A 113 -28.87 9.25 -1.19
C THR A 113 -27.56 8.63 -1.66
N PRO A 114 -27.58 7.43 -2.31
CA PRO A 114 -26.37 6.67 -2.58
C PRO A 114 -25.40 7.39 -3.51
N THR A 115 -25.88 8.16 -4.49
CA THR A 115 -25.00 8.92 -5.38
C THR A 115 -24.38 10.11 -4.66
N ARG A 116 -25.18 10.89 -3.93
CA ARG A 116 -24.69 12.02 -3.14
C ARG A 116 -23.64 11.56 -2.11
N ASP A 117 -23.94 10.49 -1.39
CA ASP A 117 -23.04 9.93 -0.37
C ASP A 117 -21.76 9.34 -1.00
N GLY A 118 -21.86 8.74 -2.19
CA GLY A 118 -20.73 8.30 -2.98
C GLY A 118 -19.81 9.44 -3.41
N LEU A 119 -20.39 10.56 -3.88
CA LEU A 119 -19.62 11.77 -4.20
C LEU A 119 -18.83 12.29 -2.99
N ALA A 120 -19.45 12.25 -1.80
CA ALA A 120 -18.81 12.68 -0.55
C ALA A 120 -17.64 11.75 -0.11
N GLN A 121 -17.57 10.51 -0.62
CA GLN A 121 -16.43 9.61 -0.36
C GLN A 121 -15.19 9.97 -1.17
N VAL A 122 -15.32 10.73 -2.26
CA VAL A 122 -14.21 11.01 -3.17
C VAL A 122 -13.46 12.26 -2.74
N GLN A 123 -12.19 12.08 -2.39
CA GLN A 123 -11.29 13.18 -2.09
C GLN A 123 -10.28 13.34 -3.23
N ALA A 124 -10.13 14.57 -3.73
CA ALA A 124 -9.21 14.86 -4.82
C ALA A 124 -7.76 14.45 -4.50
N ILE A 125 -7.33 14.69 -3.24
CA ILE A 125 -5.97 14.33 -2.79
C ILE A 125 -5.74 12.81 -2.84
N GLU A 126 -6.76 12.02 -2.54
CA GLU A 126 -6.68 10.56 -2.61
C GLU A 126 -6.54 10.07 -4.06
N LEU A 127 -7.21 10.73 -5.00
CA LEU A 127 -7.05 10.44 -6.42
C LEU A 127 -5.66 10.84 -6.92
N ALA A 128 -5.12 11.99 -6.48
CA ALA A 128 -3.75 12.38 -6.77
C ALA A 128 -2.74 11.33 -6.27
N ASN A 129 -2.86 10.91 -5.00
CA ASN A 129 -2.02 9.87 -4.39
C ASN A 129 -2.11 8.53 -5.13
N ARG A 130 -3.24 8.24 -5.81
CA ARG A 130 -3.36 7.02 -6.64
C ARG A 130 -2.70 7.18 -8.00
N LEU A 131 -2.75 8.38 -8.60
CA LEU A 131 -2.04 8.67 -9.85
C LEU A 131 -0.51 8.75 -9.65
N ASP A 132 -0.05 9.10 -8.44
CA ASP A 132 1.36 9.08 -8.02
C ASP A 132 1.51 8.31 -6.70
N ALA A 133 1.43 6.99 -6.78
CA ALA A 133 1.59 6.13 -5.61
C ALA A 133 3.06 6.02 -5.14
N ALA A 134 4.04 6.40 -5.96
CA ALA A 134 5.46 6.28 -5.62
C ALA A 134 5.82 7.20 -4.45
N GLY A 135 5.34 8.45 -4.46
CA GLY A 135 5.56 9.42 -3.38
C GLY A 135 4.98 8.91 -2.05
N THR A 136 3.71 8.52 -2.06
CA THR A 136 3.01 8.00 -0.88
C THR A 136 3.70 6.76 -0.29
N LEU A 137 4.10 5.79 -1.14
CA LEU A 137 4.82 4.60 -0.68
C LEU A 137 6.18 4.94 -0.06
N ARG A 138 6.93 5.89 -0.60
CA ARG A 138 8.21 6.32 -0.02
C ARG A 138 8.04 6.90 1.38
N ASP A 139 7.02 7.73 1.57
CA ASP A 139 6.73 8.35 2.87
C ASP A 139 6.33 7.31 3.92
N GLU A 140 5.59 6.29 3.54
CA GLU A 140 5.22 5.19 4.45
C GLU A 140 6.41 4.26 4.73
N LEU A 141 7.24 3.94 3.73
CA LEU A 141 8.45 3.14 3.88
C LEU A 141 9.48 3.80 4.81
N ALA A 142 9.56 5.13 4.82
CA ALA A 142 10.45 5.87 5.72
C ALA A 142 10.13 5.64 7.22
N LYS A 143 8.92 5.22 7.54
CA LYS A 143 8.43 4.95 8.90
C LYS A 143 8.34 3.45 9.21
N ALA A 144 8.54 2.59 8.21
CA ALA A 144 8.37 1.15 8.34
C ALA A 144 9.68 0.47 8.76
N THR A 145 9.57 -0.70 9.38
CA THR A 145 10.71 -1.56 9.70
C THR A 145 10.55 -2.88 8.96
N LEU A 146 11.59 -3.32 8.25
CA LEU A 146 11.61 -4.62 7.58
C LEU A 146 11.61 -5.75 8.61
N VAL A 147 10.69 -6.69 8.45
CA VAL A 147 10.57 -7.90 9.30
C VAL A 147 11.10 -9.12 8.55
N GLU A 148 10.73 -9.28 7.29
CA GLU A 148 11.05 -10.47 6.51
C GLU A 148 11.14 -10.12 5.02
N VAL A 149 11.98 -10.86 4.30
CA VAL A 149 12.05 -10.87 2.83
C VAL A 149 12.01 -12.30 2.36
N ARG A 150 11.12 -12.61 1.43
CA ARG A 150 11.04 -13.94 0.83
C ARG A 150 10.54 -13.88 -0.61
N GLU A 151 10.80 -14.93 -1.37
CA GLU A 151 10.20 -15.15 -2.67
C GLU A 151 8.77 -15.67 -2.46
N GLU A 152 7.80 -14.98 -3.03
CA GLU A 152 6.38 -15.35 -2.97
C GLU A 152 5.70 -14.93 -4.26
N PRO A 153 5.21 -15.88 -5.08
CA PRO A 153 4.54 -15.56 -6.33
C PRO A 153 3.32 -14.64 -6.10
N PHE A 154 3.14 -13.68 -6.99
CA PHE A 154 2.01 -12.79 -7.01
C PHE A 154 1.24 -12.91 -8.33
N ASP A 155 -0.05 -13.27 -8.27
CA ASP A 155 -0.90 -13.53 -9.44
C ASP A 155 -0.25 -14.54 -10.43
N GLY A 156 0.49 -15.54 -9.90
CA GLY A 156 1.17 -16.57 -10.69
C GLY A 156 2.53 -16.16 -11.26
N ALA A 157 2.96 -14.92 -11.13
CA ALA A 157 4.27 -14.44 -11.53
C ALA A 157 5.26 -14.44 -10.35
N PRO A 158 6.57 -14.74 -10.59
CA PRO A 158 7.58 -14.62 -9.56
C PRO A 158 7.63 -13.21 -9.00
N ALA A 159 7.64 -13.11 -7.67
CA ALA A 159 7.73 -11.83 -6.97
C ALA A 159 8.52 -11.97 -5.67
N ARG A 160 9.09 -10.86 -5.19
CA ARG A 160 9.76 -10.77 -3.90
C ARG A 160 8.84 -10.04 -2.93
N LEU A 161 8.44 -10.72 -1.85
CA LEU A 161 7.63 -10.15 -0.78
C LEU A 161 8.50 -9.50 0.29
N LEU A 162 8.21 -8.25 0.61
CA LEU A 162 8.67 -7.56 1.81
C LEU A 162 7.55 -7.55 2.84
N VAL A 163 7.82 -8.06 4.05
CA VAL A 163 6.93 -7.95 5.21
C VAL A 163 7.45 -6.86 6.12
N LEU A 164 6.59 -5.92 6.48
CA LEU A 164 6.93 -4.70 7.19
C LEU A 164 6.13 -4.57 8.47
N LYS A 165 6.77 -4.08 9.52
CA LYS A 165 6.09 -3.50 10.67
C LYS A 165 5.85 -2.03 10.36
N LEU A 166 4.59 -1.62 10.37
CA LEU A 166 4.18 -0.24 10.11
C LEU A 166 4.10 0.55 11.43
N ALA A 167 4.26 1.87 11.32
CA ALA A 167 4.13 2.80 12.45
C ALA A 167 3.07 3.87 12.12
N PRO A 168 1.76 3.53 12.16
CA PRO A 168 0.69 4.47 11.86
C PRO A 168 0.74 5.70 12.78
N ALA A 169 0.60 6.88 12.20
CA ALA A 169 0.56 8.12 12.97
C ALA A 169 -0.77 8.25 13.70
N LEU A 170 -0.76 8.08 15.02
CA LEU A 170 -1.90 8.37 15.87
C LEU A 170 -1.93 9.86 16.24
N GLN A 171 -3.11 10.48 16.16
CA GLN A 171 -3.30 11.83 16.68
C GLN A 171 -3.13 11.86 18.21
N ALA A 172 -2.74 13.01 18.77
CA ALA A 172 -2.50 13.12 20.20
C ALA A 172 -3.71 12.71 21.08
N ARG A 173 -4.94 12.96 20.59
CA ARG A 173 -6.17 12.52 21.24
C ARG A 173 -6.35 10.99 21.22
N GLU A 174 -5.95 10.33 20.14
CA GLU A 174 -6.10 8.87 19.95
C GLU A 174 -5.12 8.10 20.83
N ARG A 175 -3.87 8.59 20.96
CA ARG A 175 -2.83 7.96 21.80
C ARG A 175 -3.25 7.75 23.26
N ARG A 176 -4.18 8.56 23.78
CA ARG A 176 -4.71 8.42 25.15
C ARG A 176 -5.60 7.20 25.30
N TYR A 177 -6.30 6.81 24.26
CA TYR A 177 -7.32 5.77 24.30
C TYR A 177 -6.83 4.44 23.73
N VAL A 178 -5.92 4.47 22.72
CA VAL A 178 -5.33 3.27 22.13
C VAL A 178 -4.32 2.67 23.11
N LYS A 179 -4.50 1.40 23.46
CA LYS A 179 -3.64 0.64 24.38
C LYS A 179 -2.75 -0.35 23.62
N GLU A 180 -3.30 -0.93 22.57
CA GLU A 180 -2.62 -1.88 21.69
C GLU A 180 -2.79 -1.42 20.25
N LEU A 181 -1.68 -1.43 19.52
CA LEU A 181 -1.66 -1.12 18.08
C LEU A 181 -0.71 -2.11 17.42
N ASP A 182 -1.26 -2.95 16.56
CA ASP A 182 -0.50 -3.84 15.69
C ASP A 182 -0.74 -3.45 14.24
N ALA A 183 0.36 -3.27 13.49
CA ALA A 183 0.27 -2.83 12.10
C ALA A 183 1.33 -3.52 11.25
N VAL A 184 0.87 -4.29 10.29
CA VAL A 184 1.69 -5.09 9.38
C VAL A 184 1.41 -4.65 7.95
N GLY A 185 2.48 -4.46 7.17
CA GLY A 185 2.44 -4.22 5.74
C GLY A 185 3.08 -5.37 4.96
N LYS A 186 2.64 -5.55 3.73
CA LYS A 186 3.22 -6.46 2.76
C LYS A 186 3.36 -5.74 1.43
N ILE A 187 4.49 -5.90 0.75
CA ILE A 187 4.70 -5.34 -0.59
C ILE A 187 5.30 -6.42 -1.47
N TRP A 188 4.64 -6.74 -2.57
CA TRP A 188 5.16 -7.63 -3.60
C TRP A 188 5.85 -6.82 -4.70
N LEU A 189 7.11 -7.14 -4.94
CA LEU A 189 7.96 -6.49 -5.94
C LEU A 189 8.11 -7.40 -7.15
N GLY A 190 7.94 -6.83 -8.34
CA GLY A 190 8.28 -7.50 -9.58
C GLY A 190 9.79 -7.70 -9.77
N ALA A 191 10.16 -8.36 -10.84
CA ALA A 191 11.57 -8.63 -11.18
C ALA A 191 12.40 -7.34 -11.40
N ASP A 192 11.74 -6.24 -11.75
CA ASP A 192 12.34 -4.90 -11.91
C ASP A 192 12.45 -4.12 -10.58
N GLY A 193 12.02 -4.71 -9.47
CA GLY A 193 12.00 -4.09 -8.15
C GLY A 193 10.86 -3.07 -7.94
N ILE A 194 9.92 -2.97 -8.88
CA ILE A 194 8.76 -2.08 -8.78
C ILE A 194 7.60 -2.79 -8.09
N PRO A 195 6.83 -2.12 -7.20
CA PRO A 195 5.68 -2.71 -6.55
C PRO A 195 4.60 -3.16 -7.54
N LEU A 196 4.14 -4.40 -7.40
CA LEU A 196 2.98 -4.98 -8.08
C LEU A 196 1.73 -4.80 -7.22
N ALA A 197 1.89 -4.99 -5.91
CA ALA A 197 0.82 -4.91 -4.94
C ALA A 197 1.34 -4.52 -3.56
N ALA A 198 0.44 -4.02 -2.73
CA ALA A 198 0.66 -3.87 -1.30
C ALA A 198 -0.59 -4.24 -0.52
N GLU A 199 -0.40 -4.66 0.73
CA GLU A 199 -1.45 -4.87 1.71
C GLU A 199 -1.03 -4.23 3.04
N ALA A 200 -1.99 -3.71 3.77
CA ALA A 200 -1.80 -3.28 5.15
C ALA A 200 -2.94 -3.80 6.02
N ARG A 201 -2.58 -4.22 7.24
CA ARG A 201 -3.54 -4.59 8.28
C ARG A 201 -3.17 -3.86 9.55
N ILE A 202 -4.12 -3.13 10.10
CA ILE A 202 -3.95 -2.36 11.33
C ILE A 202 -5.02 -2.81 12.31
N LEU A 203 -4.60 -3.26 13.49
CA LEU A 203 -5.45 -3.62 14.61
C LEU A 203 -5.23 -2.62 15.73
N GLY A 204 -6.29 -1.96 16.16
CA GLY A 204 -6.25 -1.04 17.29
C GLY A 204 -7.23 -1.49 18.37
N LYS A 205 -6.76 -1.56 19.62
CA LYS A 205 -7.61 -1.81 20.80
C LYS A 205 -7.38 -0.73 21.84
N GLY A 206 -8.43 -0.39 22.55
CA GLY A 206 -8.30 0.64 23.56
C GLY A 206 -9.50 0.76 24.48
N ARG A 207 -9.49 1.84 25.27
CA ARG A 207 -10.58 2.14 26.20
C ARG A 207 -10.87 3.63 26.23
N ILE A 208 -12.15 3.96 26.21
CA ILE A 208 -12.65 5.31 26.42
C ILE A 208 -13.21 5.38 27.84
N PHE A 209 -12.92 6.46 28.58
CA PHE A 209 -13.35 6.64 29.98
C PHE A 209 -13.01 5.46 30.93
N LEU A 210 -11.88 4.76 30.66
CA LEU A 210 -11.37 3.62 31.45
C LEU A 210 -12.23 2.34 31.43
N VAL A 211 -13.49 2.41 31.06
CA VAL A 211 -14.46 1.29 31.17
C VAL A 211 -15.01 0.81 29.83
N ILE A 212 -15.05 1.66 28.81
CA ILE A 212 -15.63 1.31 27.53
C ILE A 212 -14.53 0.87 26.57
N GLY A 213 -14.46 -0.44 26.34
CA GLY A 213 -13.53 -1.01 25.36
C GLY A 213 -13.96 -0.68 23.93
N PHE A 214 -12.97 -0.52 23.06
CA PHE A 214 -13.18 -0.49 21.61
C PHE A 214 -12.12 -1.32 20.87
N GLU A 215 -12.51 -1.82 19.73
CA GLU A 215 -11.62 -2.50 18.79
C GLU A 215 -11.86 -1.98 17.38
N THR A 216 -10.79 -1.80 16.63
CA THR A 216 -10.86 -1.44 15.22
C THR A 216 -9.90 -2.30 14.41
N GLU A 217 -10.34 -2.76 13.26
CA GLU A 217 -9.50 -3.42 12.27
C GLU A 217 -9.62 -2.66 10.96
N ILE A 218 -8.47 -2.35 10.35
CA ILE A 218 -8.38 -1.74 9.04
C ILE A 218 -7.58 -2.69 8.16
N ARG A 219 -8.11 -3.04 7.00
CA ARG A 219 -7.44 -3.78 5.95
C ARG A 219 -7.44 -2.96 4.69
N GLN A 220 -6.29 -2.87 4.07
CA GLN A 220 -6.12 -2.13 2.82
C GLN A 220 -5.35 -2.99 1.84
N ALA A 221 -5.73 -2.92 0.58
CA ALA A 221 -5.05 -3.63 -0.51
C ALA A 221 -4.93 -2.73 -1.73
N TRP A 222 -3.76 -2.75 -2.35
CA TRP A 222 -3.46 -1.98 -3.55
C TRP A 222 -2.93 -2.87 -4.66
N ARG A 223 -3.28 -2.56 -5.90
CA ARG A 223 -2.68 -3.09 -7.11
C ARG A 223 -2.04 -1.95 -7.88
N PHE A 224 -0.81 -2.12 -8.27
CA PHE A 224 -0.05 -1.07 -8.94
C PHE A 224 0.26 -1.45 -10.39
N ALA A 225 0.43 -0.43 -11.21
CA ALA A 225 1.06 -0.54 -12.52
C ALA A 225 2.03 0.61 -12.72
N ARG A 226 3.17 0.31 -13.35
CA ARG A 226 4.08 1.33 -13.84
C ARG A 226 3.60 1.83 -15.20
N VAL A 227 3.45 3.13 -15.34
CA VAL A 227 3.04 3.79 -16.58
C VAL A 227 4.01 4.95 -16.86
N GLY A 228 4.92 4.72 -17.80
CA GLY A 228 6.01 5.67 -18.04
C GLY A 228 6.88 5.86 -16.79
N ASP A 229 6.90 7.08 -16.29
CA ASP A 229 7.62 7.51 -15.07
C ASP A 229 6.71 7.59 -13.84
N ARG A 230 5.54 6.92 -13.86
CA ARG A 230 4.59 6.88 -12.75
C ARG A 230 4.40 5.47 -12.21
N LEU A 231 4.14 5.38 -10.91
CA LEU A 231 3.50 4.23 -10.29
C LEU A 231 2.05 4.60 -10.00
N VAL A 232 1.12 3.93 -10.65
CA VAL A 232 -0.31 4.20 -10.48
C VAL A 232 -0.96 3.08 -9.68
N ALA A 233 -1.72 3.43 -8.64
CA ALA A 233 -2.56 2.49 -7.90
C ALA A 233 -3.87 2.29 -8.67
N LEU A 234 -3.90 1.26 -9.53
CA LEU A 234 -5.05 0.95 -10.38
C LEU A 234 -6.27 0.48 -9.59
N ARG A 235 -6.05 -0.16 -8.43
CA ARG A 235 -7.09 -0.62 -7.53
C ARG A 235 -6.66 -0.38 -6.10
N HIS A 236 -7.58 0.13 -5.30
CA HIS A 236 -7.44 0.24 -3.85
C HIS A 236 -8.73 -0.23 -3.18
N GLU A 237 -8.58 -1.14 -2.24
CA GLU A 237 -9.66 -1.63 -1.38
C GLU A 237 -9.35 -1.23 0.05
N ASP A 238 -10.35 -0.72 0.75
CA ASP A 238 -10.30 -0.40 2.18
C ASP A 238 -11.48 -1.07 2.88
N GLU A 239 -11.18 -1.82 3.92
CA GLU A 239 -12.17 -2.42 4.81
C GLU A 239 -11.86 -1.99 6.24
N ARG A 240 -12.82 -1.38 6.89
CA ARG A 240 -12.73 -1.00 8.30
C ARG A 240 -13.87 -1.62 9.08
N ARG A 241 -13.53 -2.31 10.16
CA ARG A 241 -14.46 -2.81 11.15
C ARG A 241 -14.20 -2.14 12.48
N TRP A 242 -15.24 -1.81 13.21
CA TRP A 242 -15.13 -1.27 14.56
C TRP A 242 -16.22 -1.82 15.46
N SER A 243 -15.89 -1.90 16.74
CA SER A 243 -16.85 -2.23 17.80
C SER A 243 -16.45 -1.53 19.08
N GLY A 244 -17.43 -1.09 19.86
CA GLY A 244 -17.21 -0.47 21.18
C GLY A 244 -18.24 0.61 21.49
N ALA A 245 -18.40 0.93 22.77
CA ALA A 245 -19.32 1.95 23.26
C ALA A 245 -20.80 1.75 22.87
N GLY A 246 -21.21 0.50 22.59
CA GLY A 246 -22.57 0.20 22.10
C GLY A 246 -22.74 0.44 20.60
N ASP A 247 -21.68 0.79 19.89
CA ASP A 247 -21.67 0.94 18.44
C ASP A 247 -20.79 -0.15 17.79
N ARG A 248 -21.25 -0.63 16.64
CA ARG A 248 -20.52 -1.58 15.80
C ARG A 248 -20.79 -1.26 14.34
N GLY A 249 -19.78 -1.41 13.52
CA GLY A 249 -19.97 -1.22 12.09
C GLY A 249 -18.86 -1.80 11.24
N GLU A 250 -19.15 -1.82 9.96
CA GLU A 250 -18.22 -2.17 8.91
C GLU A 250 -18.36 -1.15 7.78
N ARG A 251 -17.24 -0.74 7.23
CA ARG A 251 -17.18 0.07 6.03
C ARG A 251 -16.24 -0.59 5.05
N LYS A 252 -16.71 -0.73 3.82
CA LYS A 252 -15.92 -1.19 2.69
C LYS A 252 -15.93 -0.14 1.61
N SER A 253 -14.80 0.06 0.96
CA SER A 253 -14.73 0.85 -0.26
C SER A 253 -13.74 0.24 -1.24
N ALA A 254 -14.03 0.38 -2.51
CA ALA A 254 -13.14 0.00 -3.60
C ALA A 254 -13.07 1.14 -4.61
N THR A 255 -11.85 1.58 -4.90
CA THR A 255 -11.58 2.55 -5.97
C THR A 255 -10.82 1.85 -7.08
N VAL A 256 -11.28 2.01 -8.30
CA VAL A 256 -10.62 1.49 -9.50
C VAL A 256 -10.29 2.65 -10.41
N LEU A 257 -9.06 2.68 -10.94
CA LEU A 257 -8.61 3.61 -11.96
C LEU A 257 -8.39 2.86 -13.28
N GLU A 258 -9.03 3.34 -14.34
CA GLU A 258 -8.80 2.92 -15.71
C GLU A 258 -8.06 4.06 -16.44
N LEU A 259 -6.79 3.81 -16.78
CA LEU A 259 -5.98 4.82 -17.47
C LEU A 259 -6.51 5.07 -18.87
N LEU A 260 -6.63 6.32 -19.23
CA LEU A 260 -7.02 6.75 -20.56
C LEU A 260 -5.78 7.13 -21.38
N PRO A 261 -5.80 6.90 -22.70
CA PRO A 261 -4.73 7.38 -23.57
C PRO A 261 -4.57 8.90 -23.40
N VAL A 262 -3.33 9.35 -23.23
CA VAL A 262 -3.04 10.79 -23.24
C VAL A 262 -3.19 11.27 -24.66
N THR A 263 -4.26 12.01 -24.95
CA THR A 263 -4.39 12.71 -26.21
C THR A 263 -3.38 13.87 -26.20
N PRO A 264 -2.40 13.90 -27.14
CA PRO A 264 -1.51 15.05 -27.20
C PRO A 264 -2.35 16.32 -27.43
N PRO A 265 -1.97 17.45 -26.83
CA PRO A 265 -2.64 18.71 -27.12
C PRO A 265 -2.61 18.92 -28.63
N GLY A 266 -3.78 19.13 -29.23
CA GLY A 266 -3.91 19.46 -30.62
C GLY A 266 -3.09 20.72 -30.94
N PRO A 267 -2.63 20.85 -32.17
CA PRO A 267 -1.83 21.98 -32.59
C PRO A 267 -2.55 23.31 -32.47
#